data_0c72544f0d97d791956a682b4328d1b2
#
_entry.id   0c72544f0d97d791956a682b4328d1b2
#
_cell.length_a   1.000
_cell.length_b   1.000
_cell.length_c   1.000
_cell.angle_alpha   90.00
_cell.angle_beta   90.00
_cell.angle_gamma   90.00
#
_symmetry.space_group_name_H-M   'P 1'
#
loop_
_entity.id
_entity.type
_entity.pdbx_description
1 polymer ?
#
loop_
_entity_poly.entity_id
_entity_poly.type
_entity_poly.pdbx_seq_one_letter_code
_entity_poly.pdbx_strand_id
1 'polypeptide(L)'
;MKKQIKKLTSIMFAVSLILCIIGCKKEPDYVYTVSFESNGGTEIDSQTVVHGETVEKPEDPVHKEKPETEKFEGWYTDKDLTKEYDFSAKVKNSFTLYAKWEHEHKGLGEWQNNDDGHYKLCDCGKKQNSGKCSFIDKEIKTEATCTQEGKKIVYCTVCEYEKEETIPAKGHSGIWKTIKEPTETESVKMQIVCEVCGETVTKELKGFRFVKGTTITGTESWTPSSLVFVSERKLTIPDLIVSDHEVTRGEYKALIGFDPAWSTDAYDKDGNELEGDSVLNNPVNYVNWYGALVYCNKLSIKENLTPCYSIDGSTNPNDWGEVPISSDVTWDAATCDFEANGYRLPTEAEWEWLARGGENYEYAGSDNVDDVAWYTSNTNGTGTREVKTKAPNGYGLYDMSGNVFEWCWDWYDFSISDSTAADGPTSGDSRVLRGGCWYNGGCEVIYCFPCFPSNRNSYFGFRVVRLSN
;
A
#
# COMPACT_ATOMS: atom_id res chain seq x y z
N MET A 1 -68.01 58.67 54.15
CA MET A 1 -67.74 57.46 53.34
C MET A 1 -66.36 56.79 53.63
N LYS A 2 -65.50 57.34 54.42
CA LYS A 2 -64.12 56.76 54.69
C LYS A 2 -64.06 55.93 55.99
N LYS A 3 -65.10 55.80 56.80
CA LYS A 3 -65.11 55.03 58.04
C LYS A 3 -65.82 53.66 57.96
N GLN A 4 -66.51 53.35 56.89
CA GLN A 4 -67.17 52.03 56.71
C GLN A 4 -66.30 51.04 55.93
N ILE A 5 -65.36 51.50 55.13
CA ILE A 5 -64.48 50.63 54.33
C ILE A 5 -63.41 49.95 55.17
N LYS A 6 -62.98 50.58 56.32
CA LYS A 6 -62.02 50.00 57.24
C LYS A 6 -62.50 48.86 58.13
N LYS A 7 -63.81 48.74 58.32
CA LYS A 7 -64.43 47.64 59.10
C LYS A 7 -64.73 46.39 58.30
N LEU A 8 -64.92 46.52 56.96
CA LEU A 8 -65.16 45.35 56.10
C LEU A 8 -63.82 44.63 55.72
N THR A 9 -62.69 45.36 55.59
CA THR A 9 -61.39 44.77 55.32
C THR A 9 -60.83 44.01 56.50
N SER A 10 -61.19 44.38 57.73
CA SER A 10 -60.69 43.70 58.95
C SER A 10 -61.41 42.39 59.24
N ILE A 11 -62.63 42.24 58.78
CA ILE A 11 -63.42 41.01 58.95
C ILE A 11 -63.04 39.97 57.83
N MET A 12 -62.73 40.40 56.61
CA MET A 12 -62.28 39.50 55.57
C MET A 12 -60.83 38.96 55.87
N PHE A 13 -60.03 39.70 56.56
CA PHE A 13 -58.68 39.21 56.93
C PHE A 13 -58.73 38.21 58.11
N ALA A 14 -59.65 38.34 59.01
CA ALA A 14 -59.83 37.39 60.11
C ALA A 14 -60.53 36.06 59.68
N VAL A 15 -61.38 36.07 58.65
CA VAL A 15 -61.95 34.83 58.10
C VAL A 15 -61.02 34.09 57.18
N SER A 16 -60.10 34.81 56.50
CA SER A 16 -59.07 34.19 55.68
C SER A 16 -57.94 33.53 56.50
N LEU A 17 -57.70 34.02 57.75
CA LEU A 17 -56.67 33.46 58.63
C LEU A 17 -57.18 32.23 59.41
N ILE A 18 -58.50 32.05 59.56
CA ILE A 18 -59.09 30.88 60.23
C ILE A 18 -59.27 29.72 59.25
N LEU A 19 -59.38 29.98 57.95
CA LEU A 19 -59.44 28.94 56.92
C LEU A 19 -58.10 28.35 56.48
N CYS A 20 -56.97 28.99 56.90
CA CYS A 20 -55.59 28.45 56.66
C CYS A 20 -55.12 27.53 57.77
N ILE A 21 -55.87 27.34 58.89
CA ILE A 21 -55.40 26.48 60.01
C ILE A 21 -56.05 25.06 59.93
N ILE A 22 -56.98 24.82 58.99
CA ILE A 22 -57.63 23.52 58.86
C ILE A 22 -57.30 23.00 57.47
N GLY A 23 -56.11 22.46 57.27
CA GLY A 23 -55.86 21.74 55.99
C GLY A 23 -54.43 21.50 55.54
N CYS A 24 -53.38 21.66 56.32
CA CYS A 24 -52.14 20.98 56.08
C CYS A 24 -52.10 19.70 56.95
N LYS A 25 -52.75 18.65 56.45
CA LYS A 25 -52.29 17.32 56.78
C LYS A 25 -50.89 17.25 56.16
N LYS A 26 -49.82 17.25 56.98
CA LYS A 26 -48.49 16.87 56.57
C LYS A 26 -48.68 15.48 55.97
N GLU A 27 -48.47 15.35 54.66
CA GLU A 27 -48.37 14.02 54.06
C GLU A 27 -47.30 13.27 54.84
N PRO A 28 -47.45 11.97 55.07
CA PRO A 28 -46.43 11.20 55.77
C PRO A 28 -45.14 11.36 55.03
N ASP A 29 -44.07 11.75 55.74
CA ASP A 29 -42.72 11.84 55.17
C ASP A 29 -42.32 10.45 54.67
N TYR A 30 -42.50 10.20 53.38
CA TYR A 30 -42.04 8.97 52.79
C TYR A 30 -40.53 8.92 52.90
N VAL A 31 -39.99 7.87 53.55
CA VAL A 31 -38.57 7.66 53.72
C VAL A 31 -38.12 6.48 52.93
N TYR A 32 -36.94 6.58 52.31
CA TYR A 32 -36.33 5.59 51.50
C TYR A 32 -35.01 5.15 52.11
N THR A 33 -34.65 3.89 51.88
CA THR A 33 -33.34 3.37 52.32
C THR A 33 -32.40 3.35 51.12
N VAL A 34 -31.24 4.00 51.24
CA VAL A 34 -30.12 3.91 50.31
C VAL A 34 -29.06 3.08 50.95
N SER A 35 -28.77 1.96 50.35
CA SER A 35 -27.75 0.99 50.79
C SER A 35 -26.45 1.18 50.00
N PHE A 36 -25.34 0.85 50.62
CA PHE A 36 -24.02 0.96 50.00
C PHE A 36 -23.38 -0.42 49.96
N GLU A 37 -23.14 -0.91 48.75
CA GLU A 37 -22.37 -2.13 48.49
C GLU A 37 -20.92 -1.73 48.15
N SER A 38 -20.04 -1.92 49.09
CA SER A 38 -18.65 -1.45 48.99
C SER A 38 -17.75 -2.32 48.09
N ASN A 39 -18.27 -3.43 47.53
CA ASN A 39 -17.55 -4.28 46.59
C ASN A 39 -16.11 -4.65 47.08
N GLY A 40 -16.00 -5.06 48.31
CA GLY A 40 -14.72 -5.42 48.95
C GLY A 40 -14.07 -4.30 49.76
N GLY A 41 -14.66 -3.16 49.83
CA GLY A 41 -14.24 -2.07 50.74
C GLY A 41 -14.75 -2.16 52.17
N THR A 42 -14.40 -1.18 52.98
CA THR A 42 -14.98 -0.99 54.32
C THR A 42 -16.50 -0.83 54.21
N GLU A 43 -17.21 -1.38 55.20
CA GLU A 43 -18.67 -1.30 55.25
C GLU A 43 -19.13 0.14 55.45
N ILE A 44 -20.16 0.52 54.74
CA ILE A 44 -20.85 1.81 54.86
C ILE A 44 -22.30 1.54 55.26
N ASP A 45 -22.73 2.20 56.33
CA ASP A 45 -24.08 2.08 56.84
C ASP A 45 -25.10 2.64 55.84
N SER A 46 -26.26 1.98 55.71
CA SER A 46 -27.32 2.51 54.89
C SER A 46 -27.90 3.79 55.48
N GLN A 47 -28.33 4.71 54.63
CA GLN A 47 -28.95 5.96 54.99
C GLN A 47 -30.48 5.90 54.78
N THR A 48 -31.20 6.49 55.72
CA THR A 48 -32.63 6.74 55.57
C THR A 48 -32.85 8.17 55.12
N VAL A 49 -33.43 8.36 53.93
CA VAL A 49 -33.56 9.67 53.27
C VAL A 49 -35.02 9.98 53.03
N VAL A 50 -35.46 11.18 53.41
CA VAL A 50 -36.85 11.64 53.15
C VAL A 50 -37.05 11.91 51.67
N HIS A 51 -38.26 11.64 51.15
CA HIS A 51 -38.57 11.87 49.76
C HIS A 51 -38.26 13.29 49.31
N GLY A 52 -37.48 13.41 48.25
CA GLY A 52 -37.04 14.69 47.68
C GLY A 52 -35.82 15.32 48.37
N GLU A 53 -35.26 14.69 49.38
CA GLU A 53 -33.94 15.06 49.92
C GLU A 53 -32.82 14.33 49.20
N THR A 54 -31.54 14.66 49.46
CA THR A 54 -30.35 14.06 48.86
C THR A 54 -29.67 13.07 49.80
N VAL A 55 -28.95 12.11 49.25
CA VAL A 55 -28.06 11.22 50.02
C VAL A 55 -26.84 12.01 50.47
N GLU A 56 -26.44 11.88 51.72
CA GLU A 56 -25.19 12.40 52.21
C GLU A 56 -24.05 11.51 51.65
N LYS A 57 -23.03 12.15 51.01
CA LYS A 57 -21.90 11.40 50.49
C LYS A 57 -21.10 10.83 51.68
N PRO A 58 -20.99 9.49 51.80
CA PRO A 58 -20.20 8.88 52.86
C PRO A 58 -18.69 9.15 52.65
N GLU A 59 -17.90 8.89 53.68
CA GLU A 59 -16.46 8.81 53.49
C GLU A 59 -16.08 7.74 52.49
N ASP A 60 -15.04 7.97 51.71
CA ASP A 60 -14.60 7.05 50.69
C ASP A 60 -14.12 5.74 51.35
N PRO A 61 -14.66 4.57 50.96
CA PRO A 61 -14.26 3.29 51.54
C PRO A 61 -12.83 2.94 51.17
N VAL A 62 -12.18 2.15 52.05
CA VAL A 62 -10.86 1.57 51.79
C VAL A 62 -11.01 0.10 51.49
N HIS A 63 -10.37 -0.40 50.45
CA HIS A 63 -10.48 -1.82 50.05
C HIS A 63 -9.85 -2.71 51.12
N LYS A 64 -10.62 -3.65 51.69
CA LYS A 64 -10.21 -4.45 52.86
C LYS A 64 -8.99 -5.36 52.61
N GLU A 65 -8.91 -5.99 51.43
CA GLU A 65 -7.84 -6.96 51.12
C GLU A 65 -6.66 -6.32 50.37
N LYS A 66 -6.90 -5.22 49.64
CA LYS A 66 -5.94 -4.60 48.73
C LYS A 66 -5.89 -3.08 48.84
N PRO A 67 -5.68 -2.52 50.06
CA PRO A 67 -5.76 -1.10 50.30
C PRO A 67 -4.69 -0.29 49.55
N GLU A 68 -3.58 -0.91 49.19
CA GLU A 68 -2.45 -0.26 48.53
C GLU A 68 -2.58 -0.21 46.99
N THR A 69 -3.44 -1.06 46.43
CA THR A 69 -3.53 -1.22 44.97
C THR A 69 -4.93 -0.97 44.39
N GLU A 70 -5.96 -0.96 45.21
CA GLU A 70 -7.32 -0.67 44.80
C GLU A 70 -7.72 0.71 45.32
N LYS A 71 -7.90 1.70 44.44
CA LYS A 71 -8.34 3.04 44.79
C LYS A 71 -9.82 3.19 44.51
N PHE A 72 -10.53 3.80 45.44
CA PHE A 72 -11.94 4.09 45.25
C PHE A 72 -12.12 5.14 44.15
N GLU A 73 -12.94 4.83 43.15
CA GLU A 73 -13.22 5.71 42.02
C GLU A 73 -14.53 6.48 42.23
N GLY A 74 -15.56 5.84 42.80
CA GLY A 74 -16.85 6.49 43.00
C GLY A 74 -17.96 5.47 43.30
N TRP A 75 -19.18 6.02 43.53
CA TRP A 75 -20.41 5.27 43.74
C TRP A 75 -21.25 5.21 42.47
N TYR A 76 -21.75 4.02 42.11
CA TYR A 76 -22.49 3.76 40.87
C TYR A 76 -23.88 3.24 41.15
N THR A 77 -24.86 3.53 40.27
CA THR A 77 -26.27 3.15 40.43
C THR A 77 -26.57 1.73 39.93
N ASP A 78 -25.66 1.13 39.22
CA ASP A 78 -25.82 -0.20 38.59
C ASP A 78 -24.64 -1.12 38.95
N LYS A 79 -24.90 -2.44 38.93
CA LYS A 79 -23.90 -3.46 39.24
C LYS A 79 -22.78 -3.57 38.20
N ASP A 80 -23.05 -3.09 36.98
CA ASP A 80 -22.09 -3.09 35.89
C ASP A 80 -21.14 -1.90 35.96
N LEU A 81 -21.33 -1.02 36.97
CA LEU A 81 -20.50 0.16 37.29
C LEU A 81 -20.31 1.10 36.07
N THR A 82 -21.44 1.33 35.35
CA THR A 82 -21.43 2.15 34.13
C THR A 82 -21.96 3.55 34.37
N LYS A 83 -22.80 3.75 35.39
CA LYS A 83 -23.49 5.01 35.67
C LYS A 83 -23.17 5.50 37.08
N GLU A 84 -22.28 6.48 37.15
CA GLU A 84 -21.90 7.15 38.39
C GLU A 84 -23.09 7.86 39.05
N TYR A 85 -23.18 7.84 40.37
CA TYR A 85 -24.24 8.45 41.14
C TYR A 85 -23.92 9.92 41.42
N ASP A 86 -24.88 10.79 41.09
CA ASP A 86 -24.84 12.20 41.43
C ASP A 86 -25.47 12.44 42.78
N PHE A 87 -24.67 12.74 43.82
CA PHE A 87 -25.13 13.03 45.19
C PHE A 87 -25.98 14.29 45.31
N SER A 88 -26.12 15.10 44.28
CA SER A 88 -27.07 16.20 44.21
C SER A 88 -28.47 15.77 43.81
N ALA A 89 -28.62 14.53 43.35
CA ALA A 89 -29.92 13.98 42.89
C ALA A 89 -30.87 13.75 44.05
N LYS A 90 -32.14 14.08 43.83
CA LYS A 90 -33.22 13.91 44.81
C LYS A 90 -33.72 12.46 44.86
N VAL A 91 -33.82 11.90 46.09
CA VAL A 91 -34.26 10.54 46.31
C VAL A 91 -35.76 10.41 46.14
N LYS A 92 -36.22 9.43 45.35
CA LYS A 92 -37.62 9.15 45.03
C LYS A 92 -38.04 7.70 45.31
N ASN A 93 -37.07 6.81 45.56
CA ASN A 93 -37.25 5.39 45.85
C ASN A 93 -36.01 4.86 46.59
N SER A 94 -36.10 3.69 47.19
CA SER A 94 -34.96 2.97 47.77
C SER A 94 -34.11 2.34 46.66
N PHE A 95 -32.78 2.38 46.83
CA PHE A 95 -31.83 1.80 45.89
C PHE A 95 -30.53 1.44 46.60
N THR A 96 -29.62 0.76 45.83
CA THR A 96 -28.25 0.43 46.28
C THR A 96 -27.24 1.11 45.41
N LEU A 97 -26.20 1.68 46.02
CA LEU A 97 -25.05 2.22 45.37
C LEU A 97 -23.90 1.21 45.47
N TYR A 98 -23.16 1.07 44.40
CA TYR A 98 -22.07 0.11 44.26
C TYR A 98 -20.75 0.85 44.11
N ALA A 99 -19.76 0.49 44.96
CA ALA A 99 -18.42 1.06 44.86
C ALA A 99 -17.69 0.54 43.65
N LYS A 100 -17.06 1.43 42.92
CA LYS A 100 -16.11 1.10 41.84
C LYS A 100 -14.69 1.32 42.30
N TRP A 101 -13.79 0.42 41.92
CA TRP A 101 -12.41 0.44 42.29
C TRP A 101 -11.54 0.49 41.05
N GLU A 102 -10.56 1.36 41.06
CA GLU A 102 -9.49 1.43 40.06
C GLU A 102 -8.25 0.73 40.61
N HIS A 103 -7.72 -0.22 39.83
CA HIS A 103 -6.52 -0.95 40.21
C HIS A 103 -5.27 -0.15 39.88
N GLU A 104 -4.51 0.28 40.89
CA GLU A 104 -3.21 0.90 40.69
C GLU A 104 -2.14 -0.16 40.52
N HIS A 105 -1.51 -0.19 39.33
CA HIS A 105 -0.45 -1.13 39.04
C HIS A 105 0.87 -0.69 39.70
N LYS A 106 1.26 -1.34 40.76
CA LYS A 106 2.53 -1.13 41.50
C LYS A 106 3.46 -2.32 41.35
N GLY A 107 4.71 -2.16 41.78
CA GLY A 107 5.69 -3.26 41.79
C GLY A 107 6.02 -3.77 40.39
N LEU A 108 6.32 -2.86 39.44
CA LEU A 108 6.72 -3.27 38.09
C LEU A 108 8.05 -4.04 38.19
N GLY A 109 8.02 -5.31 37.81
CA GLY A 109 9.20 -6.19 37.73
C GLY A 109 10.16 -5.82 36.59
N GLU A 110 11.12 -6.71 36.36
CA GLU A 110 12.04 -6.59 35.25
C GLU A 110 11.32 -6.69 33.91
N TRP A 111 11.97 -6.21 32.86
CA TRP A 111 11.47 -6.35 31.51
C TRP A 111 11.31 -7.82 31.12
N GLN A 112 10.14 -8.16 30.61
CA GLN A 112 9.87 -9.42 29.93
C GLN A 112 9.81 -9.14 28.42
N ASN A 113 10.30 -10.08 27.63
CA ASN A 113 10.34 -9.93 26.18
C ASN A 113 10.01 -11.25 25.48
N ASN A 114 9.55 -11.14 24.27
CA ASN A 114 9.40 -12.23 23.31
C ASN A 114 9.49 -11.61 21.89
N ASP A 115 9.26 -12.44 20.86
CA ASP A 115 9.30 -11.99 19.47
C ASP A 115 8.24 -10.92 19.13
N ASP A 116 7.15 -10.83 19.91
CA ASP A 116 6.08 -9.87 19.72
C ASP A 116 6.39 -8.48 20.34
N GLY A 117 7.32 -8.42 21.31
CA GLY A 117 7.67 -7.18 21.96
C GLY A 117 8.13 -7.32 23.42
N HIS A 118 8.06 -6.22 24.16
CA HIS A 118 8.45 -6.13 25.56
C HIS A 118 7.30 -5.64 26.43
N TYR A 119 7.34 -6.02 27.72
CA TYR A 119 6.41 -5.56 28.75
C TYR A 119 7.01 -5.76 30.13
N LYS A 120 6.43 -5.13 31.14
CA LYS A 120 6.68 -5.42 32.55
C LYS A 120 5.43 -6.03 33.16
N LEU A 121 5.62 -6.94 34.11
CA LEU A 121 4.52 -7.46 34.93
C LEU A 121 4.44 -6.62 36.20
N CYS A 122 3.23 -6.19 36.58
CA CYS A 122 2.98 -5.68 37.92
C CYS A 122 2.76 -6.82 38.92
N ASP A 123 2.75 -6.51 40.22
CA ASP A 123 2.52 -7.52 41.29
C ASP A 123 1.19 -8.25 41.12
N CYS A 124 0.24 -7.69 40.42
CA CYS A 124 -1.04 -8.33 40.09
C CYS A 124 -0.99 -9.27 38.86
N GLY A 125 0.18 -9.41 38.21
CA GLY A 125 0.36 -10.24 37.03
C GLY A 125 -0.09 -9.63 35.70
N LYS A 126 -0.60 -8.39 35.68
CA LYS A 126 -0.98 -7.72 34.42
C LYS A 126 0.22 -7.10 33.74
N LYS A 127 0.22 -7.16 32.41
CA LYS A 127 1.25 -6.52 31.58
C LYS A 127 1.10 -4.99 31.58
N GLN A 128 2.22 -4.31 31.80
CA GLN A 128 2.34 -2.86 31.79
C GLN A 128 3.49 -2.44 30.89
N ASN A 129 3.47 -1.21 30.41
CA ASN A 129 4.52 -0.64 29.53
C ASN A 129 4.81 -1.54 28.30
N SER A 130 3.79 -2.22 27.77
CA SER A 130 3.95 -3.11 26.61
C SER A 130 4.17 -2.30 25.33
N GLY A 131 5.07 -2.79 24.48
CA GLY A 131 5.36 -2.20 23.19
C GLY A 131 6.11 -3.16 22.28
N LYS A 132 6.16 -2.84 20.98
CA LYS A 132 7.03 -3.57 20.05
C LYS A 132 8.49 -3.21 20.33
N CYS A 133 9.37 -4.20 20.19
CA CYS A 133 10.80 -3.94 20.28
C CYS A 133 11.28 -3.11 19.08
N SER A 134 12.00 -2.02 19.37
CA SER A 134 12.74 -1.27 18.38
C SER A 134 14.20 -1.68 18.47
N PHE A 135 14.68 -2.39 17.45
CA PHE A 135 16.02 -2.93 17.41
C PHE A 135 16.99 -1.99 16.70
N ILE A 136 18.17 -1.83 17.26
CA ILE A 136 19.31 -1.19 16.60
C ILE A 136 20.51 -2.15 16.59
N ASP A 137 21.42 -1.93 15.66
CA ASP A 137 22.63 -2.75 15.52
C ASP A 137 23.54 -2.58 16.74
N LYS A 138 24.00 -3.70 17.30
CA LYS A 138 24.97 -3.73 18.40
C LYS A 138 26.36 -4.08 17.92
N GLU A 139 26.49 -5.20 17.22
CA GLU A 139 27.78 -5.66 16.66
C GLU A 139 27.58 -6.53 15.43
N ILE A 140 28.54 -6.54 14.54
CA ILE A 140 28.62 -7.49 13.43
C ILE A 140 29.46 -8.67 13.89
N LYS A 141 28.87 -9.87 13.94
CA LYS A 141 29.58 -11.11 14.29
C LYS A 141 30.32 -11.72 13.11
N THR A 142 29.69 -11.65 11.95
CA THR A 142 30.27 -12.14 10.70
C THR A 142 29.85 -11.22 9.58
N GLU A 143 30.84 -10.69 8.86
CA GLU A 143 30.59 -9.87 7.67
C GLU A 143 29.95 -10.72 6.56
N ALA A 144 28.97 -10.17 5.87
CA ALA A 144 28.43 -10.77 4.66
C ALA A 144 29.46 -10.68 3.53
N THR A 145 29.67 -11.79 2.82
CA THR A 145 30.47 -11.83 1.58
C THR A 145 29.57 -11.70 0.36
N CYS A 146 30.13 -11.81 -0.83
CA CYS A 146 29.33 -11.80 -2.05
C CYS A 146 28.32 -12.94 -2.12
N THR A 147 28.64 -14.10 -1.53
CA THR A 147 27.84 -15.33 -1.65
C THR A 147 27.35 -15.88 -0.33
N GLN A 148 27.90 -15.41 0.78
CA GLN A 148 27.52 -15.90 2.11
C GLN A 148 26.90 -14.79 2.94
N GLU A 149 25.84 -15.14 3.64
CA GLU A 149 25.19 -14.27 4.59
C GLU A 149 26.12 -13.99 5.79
N GLY A 150 26.06 -12.78 6.29
CA GLY A 150 26.65 -12.38 7.55
C GLY A 150 25.69 -12.52 8.71
N LYS A 151 26.18 -12.20 9.90
CA LYS A 151 25.40 -12.20 11.13
C LYS A 151 25.69 -10.96 11.96
N LYS A 152 24.66 -10.37 12.51
CA LYS A 152 24.74 -9.25 13.45
C LYS A 152 23.91 -9.50 14.68
N ILE A 153 24.30 -8.90 15.79
CA ILE A 153 23.46 -8.79 16.99
C ILE A 153 22.75 -7.47 16.95
N VAL A 154 21.46 -7.50 17.14
CA VAL A 154 20.61 -6.31 17.36
C VAL A 154 20.08 -6.35 18.77
N TYR A 155 19.82 -5.18 19.38
CA TYR A 155 19.21 -5.11 20.70
C TYR A 155 18.07 -4.10 20.75
N CYS A 156 17.10 -4.38 21.59
CA CYS A 156 16.00 -3.46 21.84
C CYS A 156 16.45 -2.33 22.77
N THR A 157 16.26 -1.08 22.35
CA THR A 157 16.67 0.11 23.12
C THR A 157 15.91 0.33 24.43
N VAL A 158 14.82 -0.42 24.64
CA VAL A 158 13.94 -0.27 25.82
C VAL A 158 14.17 -1.41 26.83
N CYS A 159 14.23 -2.66 26.38
CA CYS A 159 14.32 -3.83 27.26
C CYS A 159 15.68 -4.55 27.18
N GLU A 160 16.60 -4.05 26.37
CA GLU A 160 17.95 -4.59 26.14
C GLU A 160 17.97 -6.05 25.62
N TYR A 161 16.80 -6.56 25.17
CA TYR A 161 16.72 -7.89 24.57
C TYR A 161 17.57 -7.93 23.30
N GLU A 162 18.43 -8.94 23.23
CA GLU A 162 19.33 -9.16 22.09
C GLU A 162 18.87 -10.36 21.27
N LYS A 163 18.96 -10.22 19.95
CA LYS A 163 18.78 -11.33 19.02
C LYS A 163 19.80 -11.27 17.89
N GLU A 164 20.04 -12.43 17.29
CA GLU A 164 20.86 -12.52 16.09
C GLU A 164 19.98 -12.31 14.86
N GLU A 165 20.44 -11.46 13.95
CA GLU A 165 19.84 -11.26 12.64
C GLU A 165 20.85 -11.59 11.54
N THR A 166 20.35 -12.13 10.43
CA THR A 166 21.15 -12.35 9.23
C THR A 166 21.36 -11.05 8.48
N ILE A 167 22.60 -10.86 8.00
CA ILE A 167 22.94 -9.82 7.01
C ILE A 167 22.91 -10.53 5.66
N PRO A 168 22.05 -10.15 4.72
CA PRO A 168 22.00 -10.76 3.40
C PRO A 168 23.36 -10.75 2.72
N ALA A 169 23.67 -11.78 1.92
CA ALA A 169 24.84 -11.80 1.06
C ALA A 169 24.84 -10.57 0.14
N LYS A 170 26.00 -9.95 -0.04
CA LYS A 170 26.14 -8.68 -0.80
C LYS A 170 25.87 -8.85 -2.30
N GLY A 171 25.90 -10.10 -2.79
CA GLY A 171 25.87 -10.38 -4.22
C GLY A 171 27.19 -10.02 -4.90
N HIS A 172 27.30 -10.34 -6.17
CA HIS A 172 28.44 -9.92 -7.00
C HIS A 172 28.11 -8.57 -7.63
N SER A 173 29.03 -7.61 -7.54
CA SER A 173 28.92 -6.27 -8.10
C SER A 173 29.96 -6.03 -9.18
N GLY A 174 29.65 -5.17 -10.14
CA GLY A 174 30.50 -4.82 -11.29
C GLY A 174 29.64 -4.59 -12.54
N ILE A 175 30.32 -4.40 -13.67
CA ILE A 175 29.62 -4.16 -14.94
C ILE A 175 29.37 -5.51 -15.63
N TRP A 176 28.07 -5.83 -15.84
CA TRP A 176 27.65 -6.98 -16.64
C TRP A 176 27.96 -6.73 -18.11
N LYS A 177 28.68 -7.64 -18.73
CA LYS A 177 28.99 -7.60 -20.16
C LYS A 177 28.29 -8.76 -20.86
N THR A 178 27.67 -8.49 -21.99
CA THR A 178 27.16 -9.56 -22.87
C THR A 178 28.35 -10.33 -23.45
N ILE A 179 28.39 -11.62 -23.16
CA ILE A 179 29.47 -12.51 -23.68
C ILE A 179 29.00 -13.38 -24.85
N LYS A 180 27.69 -13.48 -25.02
CA LYS A 180 27.09 -14.14 -26.16
C LYS A 180 25.84 -13.38 -26.55
N GLU A 181 25.87 -12.84 -27.78
CA GLU A 181 24.66 -12.25 -28.37
C GLU A 181 23.64 -13.36 -28.59
N PRO A 182 22.33 -13.07 -28.36
CA PRO A 182 21.30 -14.09 -28.55
C PRO A 182 21.18 -14.45 -30.03
N THR A 183 20.76 -15.69 -30.25
CA THR A 183 20.19 -16.12 -31.51
C THR A 183 18.68 -16.30 -31.33
N GLU A 184 17.96 -16.60 -32.37
CA GLU A 184 16.50 -16.89 -32.31
C GLU A 184 16.12 -17.97 -31.27
N THR A 185 17.08 -18.79 -30.85
CA THR A 185 16.86 -19.94 -29.96
C THR A 185 17.65 -19.89 -28.65
N GLU A 186 18.58 -18.94 -28.46
CA GLU A 186 19.46 -18.90 -27.28
C GLU A 186 19.30 -17.61 -26.50
N SER A 187 19.14 -17.74 -25.19
CA SER A 187 19.05 -16.64 -24.24
C SER A 187 20.34 -15.81 -24.17
N VAL A 188 20.24 -14.55 -23.77
CA VAL A 188 21.38 -13.68 -23.52
C VAL A 188 22.23 -14.28 -22.41
N LYS A 189 23.55 -14.46 -22.65
CA LYS A 189 24.52 -14.79 -21.60
C LYS A 189 25.31 -13.56 -21.23
N MET A 190 25.28 -13.23 -19.98
CA MET A 190 26.02 -12.12 -19.42
C MET A 190 27.08 -12.60 -18.44
N GLN A 191 28.18 -11.89 -18.37
CA GLN A 191 29.29 -12.15 -17.46
C GLN A 191 29.65 -10.88 -16.70
N ILE A 192 30.01 -11.05 -15.44
CA ILE A 192 30.58 -10.00 -14.60
C ILE A 192 31.86 -10.53 -13.96
N VAL A 193 32.85 -9.69 -13.83
CA VAL A 193 33.98 -9.92 -12.91
C VAL A 193 33.67 -9.08 -11.68
N CYS A 194 33.43 -9.74 -10.55
CA CYS A 194 33.07 -9.05 -9.33
C CYS A 194 34.17 -8.13 -8.84
N GLU A 195 33.91 -6.85 -8.66
CA GLU A 195 34.87 -5.86 -8.18
C GLU A 195 35.29 -6.09 -6.73
N VAL A 196 34.47 -6.82 -5.95
CA VAL A 196 34.73 -7.08 -4.52
C VAL A 196 35.53 -8.34 -4.30
N CYS A 197 35.17 -9.47 -4.96
CA CYS A 197 35.84 -10.77 -4.74
C CYS A 197 36.67 -11.24 -5.93
N GLY A 198 36.63 -10.58 -7.09
CA GLY A 198 37.32 -10.94 -8.31
C GLY A 198 36.76 -12.16 -9.05
N GLU A 199 35.70 -12.78 -8.53
CA GLU A 199 35.08 -13.95 -9.14
C GLU A 199 34.36 -13.60 -10.44
N THR A 200 34.47 -14.47 -11.43
CA THR A 200 33.76 -14.35 -12.70
C THR A 200 32.46 -15.12 -12.62
N VAL A 201 31.35 -14.39 -12.67
CA VAL A 201 30.01 -14.96 -12.61
C VAL A 201 29.34 -14.82 -13.98
N THR A 202 28.70 -15.89 -14.44
CA THR A 202 27.92 -15.90 -15.68
C THR A 202 26.46 -16.15 -15.34
N LYS A 203 25.55 -15.34 -15.88
CA LYS A 203 24.11 -15.57 -15.79
C LYS A 203 23.47 -15.63 -17.16
N GLU A 204 22.42 -16.40 -17.26
CA GLU A 204 21.53 -16.45 -18.43
C GLU A 204 20.28 -15.65 -18.09
N LEU A 205 19.94 -14.67 -18.91
CA LEU A 205 18.70 -13.92 -18.78
C LEU A 205 17.59 -14.66 -19.54
N LYS A 206 16.91 -15.57 -18.87
CA LYS A 206 15.74 -16.23 -19.43
C LYS A 206 14.60 -15.21 -19.59
N GLY A 207 13.86 -15.30 -20.70
CA GLY A 207 12.78 -14.35 -20.97
C GLY A 207 13.25 -12.97 -21.46
N PHE A 208 14.52 -12.82 -21.81
CA PHE A 208 15.08 -11.58 -22.36
C PHE A 208 15.75 -11.82 -23.71
N ARG A 209 15.73 -10.80 -24.58
CA ARG A 209 16.42 -10.75 -25.87
C ARG A 209 17.33 -9.55 -25.92
N PHE A 210 18.44 -9.70 -26.62
CA PHE A 210 19.24 -8.56 -27.05
C PHE A 210 18.69 -8.06 -28.39
N VAL A 211 18.41 -6.78 -28.47
CA VAL A 211 18.03 -6.13 -29.73
C VAL A 211 19.06 -5.05 -30.02
N LYS A 212 19.69 -5.20 -31.18
CA LYS A 212 20.67 -4.22 -31.64
C LYS A 212 19.99 -2.90 -31.95
N GLY A 213 20.57 -1.83 -31.43
CA GLY A 213 20.13 -0.48 -31.71
C GLY A 213 20.42 -0.04 -33.15
N THR A 214 19.87 1.09 -33.51
CA THR A 214 20.02 1.66 -34.85
C THR A 214 19.90 3.17 -34.80
N THR A 215 20.23 3.81 -35.92
CA THR A 215 19.90 5.21 -36.14
C THR A 215 18.80 5.31 -37.19
N ILE A 216 17.65 5.81 -36.79
CA ILE A 216 16.53 6.15 -37.67
C ILE A 216 16.81 7.52 -38.26
N THR A 217 16.67 7.65 -39.57
CA THR A 217 16.96 8.88 -40.32
C THR A 217 15.70 9.66 -40.75
N GLY A 218 14.52 9.03 -40.56
CA GLY A 218 13.23 9.59 -41.04
C GLY A 218 13.05 9.45 -42.54
N THR A 219 13.87 8.64 -43.21
CA THR A 219 13.81 8.39 -44.67
C THR A 219 13.58 6.93 -45.02
N GLU A 220 13.43 6.07 -44.04
CA GLU A 220 13.10 4.66 -44.17
C GLU A 220 11.75 4.49 -44.87
N SER A 221 11.58 3.42 -45.65
CA SER A 221 10.38 3.19 -46.49
C SER A 221 9.06 3.13 -45.70
N TRP A 222 9.14 2.79 -44.42
CA TRP A 222 8.01 2.70 -43.50
C TRP A 222 7.78 3.99 -42.66
N THR A 223 8.68 4.97 -42.69
CA THR A 223 8.67 6.16 -41.83
C THR A 223 7.40 7.00 -41.91
N PRO A 224 6.80 7.28 -43.10
CA PRO A 224 5.63 8.15 -43.16
C PRO A 224 4.37 7.55 -42.52
N SER A 225 4.33 6.27 -42.26
CA SER A 225 3.16 5.58 -41.66
C SER A 225 3.21 5.53 -40.14
N SER A 226 4.31 5.99 -39.54
CA SER A 226 4.50 6.01 -38.08
C SER A 226 4.05 7.33 -37.47
N LEU A 227 3.60 7.29 -36.20
CA LEU A 227 3.33 8.49 -35.40
C LEU A 227 4.58 8.97 -34.67
N VAL A 228 5.55 8.12 -34.43
CA VAL A 228 6.80 8.48 -33.72
C VAL A 228 7.99 8.64 -34.67
N PHE A 229 8.07 7.86 -35.74
CA PHE A 229 9.11 7.96 -36.76
C PHE A 229 8.63 8.83 -37.93
N VAL A 230 8.49 10.10 -37.69
CA VAL A 230 8.05 11.06 -38.70
C VAL A 230 9.18 11.41 -39.67
N SER A 231 8.80 11.96 -40.84
CA SER A 231 9.77 12.37 -41.87
C SER A 231 10.85 13.29 -41.32
N GLU A 232 12.10 13.00 -41.68
CA GLU A 232 13.31 13.76 -41.30
C GLU A 232 13.70 13.68 -39.81
N ARG A 233 12.90 13.08 -38.94
CA ARG A 233 13.25 12.89 -37.54
C ARG A 233 14.40 11.88 -37.41
N LYS A 234 15.50 12.36 -36.81
CA LYS A 234 16.68 11.50 -36.55
C LYS A 234 16.67 11.04 -35.12
N LEU A 235 16.66 9.73 -34.91
CA LEU A 235 16.68 9.11 -33.60
C LEU A 235 17.75 8.04 -33.52
N THR A 236 18.42 7.95 -32.40
CA THR A 236 19.30 6.81 -32.09
C THR A 236 18.61 5.93 -31.07
N ILE A 237 18.33 4.71 -31.46
CA ILE A 237 17.87 3.64 -30.55
C ILE A 237 19.12 2.90 -30.06
N PRO A 238 19.37 2.83 -28.75
CA PRO A 238 20.53 2.12 -28.21
C PRO A 238 20.40 0.61 -28.34
N ASP A 239 21.49 -0.11 -28.12
CA ASP A 239 21.47 -1.56 -27.94
C ASP A 239 20.71 -1.89 -26.64
N LEU A 240 19.66 -2.71 -26.74
CA LEU A 240 18.73 -2.99 -25.63
C LEU A 240 18.70 -4.48 -25.26
N ILE A 241 18.53 -4.72 -23.98
CA ILE A 241 18.06 -6.00 -23.44
C ILE A 241 16.59 -5.80 -23.08
N VAL A 242 15.72 -6.61 -23.69
CA VAL A 242 14.29 -6.45 -23.67
C VAL A 242 13.64 -7.70 -23.11
N SER A 243 12.63 -7.60 -22.26
CA SER A 243 11.80 -8.76 -21.92
C SER A 243 11.11 -9.27 -23.20
N ASP A 244 11.22 -10.56 -23.47
CA ASP A 244 10.66 -11.15 -24.70
C ASP A 244 9.12 -11.27 -24.66
N HIS A 245 8.50 -10.90 -23.56
CA HIS A 245 7.06 -10.90 -23.30
C HIS A 245 6.70 -9.73 -22.36
N GLU A 246 5.43 -9.44 -22.21
CA GLU A 246 4.86 -8.55 -21.23
C GLU A 246 5.17 -9.06 -19.81
N VAL A 247 5.44 -8.17 -18.84
CA VAL A 247 5.64 -8.60 -17.43
C VAL A 247 4.45 -9.42 -16.98
N THR A 248 4.71 -10.64 -16.50
CA THR A 248 3.66 -11.55 -16.08
C THR A 248 3.17 -11.26 -14.65
N ARG A 249 1.97 -11.75 -14.33
CA ARG A 249 1.41 -11.70 -12.96
C ARG A 249 2.34 -12.37 -11.95
N GLY A 250 2.97 -13.48 -12.35
CA GLY A 250 3.93 -14.21 -11.53
C GLY A 250 5.19 -13.39 -11.23
N GLU A 251 5.76 -12.75 -12.23
CA GLU A 251 6.95 -11.89 -12.07
C GLU A 251 6.63 -10.67 -11.23
N TYR A 252 5.50 -10.01 -11.49
CA TYR A 252 5.06 -8.86 -10.71
C TYR A 252 4.83 -9.22 -9.24
N LYS A 253 4.07 -10.29 -8.98
CA LYS A 253 3.79 -10.80 -7.63
C LYS A 253 5.07 -11.18 -6.87
N ALA A 254 6.02 -11.83 -7.55
CA ALA A 254 7.28 -12.25 -6.95
C ALA A 254 8.19 -11.08 -6.55
N LEU A 255 8.05 -9.92 -7.18
CA LEU A 255 8.85 -8.73 -6.92
C LEU A 255 8.16 -7.73 -6.01
N ILE A 256 6.87 -7.48 -6.24
CA ILE A 256 6.08 -6.45 -5.54
C ILE A 256 5.39 -7.03 -4.29
N GLY A 257 5.12 -8.35 -4.26
CA GLY A 257 4.51 -9.04 -3.12
C GLY A 257 2.99 -9.25 -3.25
N PHE A 258 2.34 -8.71 -4.27
CA PHE A 258 0.91 -8.93 -4.54
C PHE A 258 0.64 -8.91 -6.05
N ASP A 259 -0.50 -9.46 -6.45
CA ASP A 259 -1.01 -9.43 -7.81
C ASP A 259 -2.14 -8.40 -7.89
N PRO A 260 -2.01 -7.33 -8.68
CA PRO A 260 -3.04 -6.29 -8.81
C PRO A 260 -4.21 -6.70 -9.71
N ALA A 261 -4.04 -7.73 -10.54
CA ALA A 261 -5.03 -8.19 -11.51
C ALA A 261 -6.23 -8.86 -10.85
N TRP A 262 -7.39 -8.78 -11.48
CA TRP A 262 -8.56 -9.54 -11.04
C TRP A 262 -8.42 -11.00 -11.44
N SER A 263 -8.95 -11.91 -10.62
CA SER A 263 -8.85 -13.35 -10.86
C SER A 263 -9.62 -13.82 -12.09
N THR A 264 -10.64 -13.07 -12.53
CA THR A 264 -11.55 -13.43 -13.61
C THR A 264 -11.10 -12.98 -15.02
N ASP A 265 -9.92 -12.33 -15.14
CA ASP A 265 -9.45 -11.73 -16.39
C ASP A 265 -8.34 -12.55 -17.07
N ALA A 266 -8.12 -13.80 -16.66
CA ALA A 266 -7.03 -14.64 -17.15
C ALA A 266 -7.57 -15.93 -17.80
N TYR A 267 -7.12 -16.19 -19.01
CA TYR A 267 -7.53 -17.34 -19.81
C TYR A 267 -6.32 -18.04 -20.44
N ASP A 268 -6.42 -19.34 -20.69
CA ASP A 268 -5.44 -20.05 -21.49
C ASP A 268 -5.59 -19.72 -22.99
N LYS A 269 -4.69 -20.26 -23.85
CA LYS A 269 -4.73 -20.05 -25.29
C LYS A 269 -6.01 -20.60 -25.97
N ASP A 270 -6.70 -21.54 -25.34
CA ASP A 270 -7.92 -22.18 -25.86
C ASP A 270 -9.18 -21.46 -25.35
N GLY A 271 -9.04 -20.42 -24.49
CA GLY A 271 -10.13 -19.61 -23.95
C GLY A 271 -10.79 -20.19 -22.71
N ASN A 272 -10.14 -21.11 -22.00
CA ASN A 272 -10.59 -21.57 -20.70
C ASN A 272 -10.13 -20.59 -19.59
N GLU A 273 -11.03 -20.24 -18.69
CA GLU A 273 -10.70 -19.38 -17.54
C GLU A 273 -9.70 -20.08 -16.62
N LEU A 274 -8.70 -19.32 -16.18
CA LEU A 274 -7.64 -19.79 -15.30
C LEU A 274 -7.89 -19.30 -13.85
N GLU A 275 -7.49 -20.11 -12.88
CA GLU A 275 -7.63 -19.80 -11.46
C GLU A 275 -6.35 -20.16 -10.67
N GLY A 276 -6.20 -19.55 -9.47
CA GLY A 276 -5.08 -19.82 -8.58
C GLY A 276 -3.73 -19.51 -9.24
N ASP A 277 -2.77 -20.41 -9.12
CA ASP A 277 -1.43 -20.19 -9.66
C ASP A 277 -1.34 -20.36 -11.19
N SER A 278 -2.39 -20.88 -11.85
CA SER A 278 -2.40 -21.01 -13.30
C SER A 278 -2.47 -19.66 -14.05
N VAL A 279 -2.92 -18.60 -13.37
CA VAL A 279 -2.95 -17.22 -13.91
C VAL A 279 -1.57 -16.56 -14.00
N LEU A 280 -0.53 -17.14 -13.41
CA LEU A 280 0.76 -16.48 -13.22
C LEU A 280 1.53 -16.23 -14.52
N ASN A 281 1.19 -16.96 -15.61
CA ASN A 281 1.75 -16.77 -16.95
C ASN A 281 0.99 -15.72 -17.78
N ASN A 282 -0.13 -15.21 -17.31
CA ASN A 282 -0.82 -14.10 -17.99
C ASN A 282 -0.09 -12.79 -17.72
N PRO A 283 -0.18 -11.79 -18.62
CA PRO A 283 0.40 -10.49 -18.37
C PRO A 283 -0.23 -9.84 -17.13
N VAL A 284 0.58 -9.14 -16.35
CA VAL A 284 0.05 -8.31 -15.27
C VAL A 284 -0.78 -7.19 -15.88
N ASN A 285 -1.96 -6.95 -15.30
CA ASN A 285 -2.83 -5.84 -15.65
C ASN A 285 -3.26 -5.06 -14.39
N TYR A 286 -4.08 -4.03 -14.53
CA TYR A 286 -4.40 -3.10 -13.46
C TYR A 286 -3.17 -2.38 -12.86
N VAL A 287 -2.08 -2.28 -13.60
CA VAL A 287 -0.89 -1.52 -13.23
C VAL A 287 -0.96 -0.16 -13.93
N ASN A 288 -0.88 0.92 -13.16
CA ASN A 288 -0.73 2.25 -13.72
C ASN A 288 0.76 2.55 -14.03
N TRP A 289 1.01 3.66 -14.73
CA TRP A 289 2.36 4.06 -15.11
C TRP A 289 3.29 4.18 -13.89
N TYR A 290 2.83 4.77 -12.78
CA TYR A 290 3.60 4.90 -11.54
C TYR A 290 4.01 3.54 -10.95
N GLY A 291 3.09 2.56 -10.95
CA GLY A 291 3.37 1.19 -10.49
C GLY A 291 4.42 0.49 -11.34
N ALA A 292 4.44 0.78 -12.65
CA ALA A 292 5.47 0.26 -13.55
C ALA A 292 6.87 0.84 -13.24
N LEU A 293 6.98 2.14 -12.88
CA LEU A 293 8.25 2.73 -12.43
C LEU A 293 8.77 2.04 -11.15
N VAL A 294 7.88 1.79 -10.19
CA VAL A 294 8.23 1.07 -8.94
C VAL A 294 8.76 -0.32 -9.27
N TYR A 295 8.10 -1.05 -10.16
CA TYR A 295 8.55 -2.37 -10.59
C TYR A 295 9.96 -2.32 -11.20
N CYS A 296 10.19 -1.41 -12.15
CA CYS A 296 11.48 -1.27 -12.83
C CYS A 296 12.63 -1.00 -11.86
N ASN A 297 12.46 -0.04 -10.94
CA ASN A 297 13.52 0.27 -9.97
C ASN A 297 13.74 -0.85 -8.96
N LYS A 298 12.67 -1.50 -8.48
CA LYS A 298 12.81 -2.67 -7.59
C LYS A 298 13.52 -3.83 -8.27
N LEU A 299 13.22 -4.08 -9.56
CA LEU A 299 13.90 -5.12 -10.34
C LEU A 299 15.38 -4.78 -10.52
N SER A 300 15.69 -3.51 -10.81
CA SER A 300 17.07 -3.03 -10.93
C SER A 300 17.86 -3.24 -9.63
N ILE A 301 17.28 -2.84 -8.49
CA ILE A 301 17.89 -3.02 -7.16
C ILE A 301 18.10 -4.52 -6.87
N LYS A 302 17.11 -5.35 -7.10
CA LYS A 302 17.17 -6.81 -6.91
C LYS A 302 18.30 -7.45 -7.71
N GLU A 303 18.56 -6.92 -8.90
CA GLU A 303 19.62 -7.42 -9.78
C GLU A 303 20.96 -6.68 -9.63
N ASN A 304 21.11 -5.81 -8.64
CA ASN A 304 22.29 -4.98 -8.39
C ASN A 304 22.65 -4.10 -9.60
N LEU A 305 21.65 -3.58 -10.28
CA LEU A 305 21.77 -2.59 -11.35
C LEU A 305 21.46 -1.19 -10.81
N THR A 306 21.94 -0.16 -11.50
CA THR A 306 21.64 1.23 -11.18
C THR A 306 20.19 1.56 -11.60
N PRO A 307 19.27 1.88 -10.70
CA PRO A 307 17.90 2.22 -11.06
C PRO A 307 17.83 3.46 -11.94
N CYS A 308 16.92 3.45 -12.92
CA CYS A 308 16.79 4.54 -13.88
C CYS A 308 15.92 5.69 -13.39
N TYR A 309 14.91 5.43 -12.56
CA TYR A 309 13.93 6.44 -12.18
C TYR A 309 14.27 7.12 -10.87
N SER A 310 13.98 8.43 -10.80
CA SER A 310 14.04 9.20 -9.55
C SER A 310 12.74 9.97 -9.36
N ILE A 311 12.18 9.88 -8.15
CA ILE A 311 11.03 10.67 -7.69
C ILE A 311 11.47 11.40 -6.43
N ASP A 312 11.25 12.71 -6.39
CA ASP A 312 11.68 13.60 -5.29
C ASP A 312 13.15 13.41 -4.89
N GLY A 313 14.01 13.17 -5.90
CA GLY A 313 15.47 13.02 -5.73
C GLY A 313 15.92 11.64 -5.21
N SER A 314 15.02 10.69 -4.93
CA SER A 314 15.37 9.32 -4.54
C SER A 314 15.17 8.34 -5.70
N THR A 315 16.10 7.40 -5.87
CA THR A 315 15.97 6.25 -6.78
C THR A 315 15.45 5.00 -6.08
N ASN A 316 15.27 5.03 -4.75
CA ASN A 316 14.75 3.91 -3.99
C ASN A 316 13.22 3.99 -3.89
N PRO A 317 12.46 3.05 -4.49
CA PRO A 317 10.99 3.09 -4.47
C PRO A 317 10.36 3.06 -3.06
N ASN A 318 11.11 2.61 -2.05
CA ASN A 318 10.61 2.62 -0.67
C ASN A 318 10.49 4.04 -0.09
N ASP A 319 11.18 5.03 -0.69
CA ASP A 319 11.13 6.44 -0.27
C ASP A 319 10.00 7.21 -0.97
N TRP A 320 9.40 6.64 -2.02
CA TRP A 320 8.40 7.32 -2.86
C TRP A 320 7.00 7.34 -2.26
N GLY A 321 6.75 6.56 -1.21
CA GLY A 321 5.42 6.40 -0.60
C GLY A 321 4.54 5.38 -1.34
N GLU A 322 3.23 5.51 -1.15
CA GLU A 322 2.26 4.63 -1.82
C GLU A 322 2.05 5.05 -3.28
N VAL A 323 1.89 4.08 -4.16
CA VAL A 323 1.60 4.33 -5.59
C VAL A 323 0.26 5.07 -5.73
N PRO A 324 0.23 6.30 -6.29
CA PRO A 324 -0.99 7.07 -6.41
C PRO A 324 -2.05 6.40 -7.29
N ILE A 325 -3.32 6.61 -6.94
CA ILE A 325 -4.49 6.16 -7.70
C ILE A 325 -5.19 7.31 -8.44
N SER A 326 -4.65 8.52 -8.31
CA SER A 326 -5.05 9.74 -9.02
C SER A 326 -3.80 10.48 -9.46
N SER A 327 -3.93 11.49 -10.34
CA SER A 327 -2.79 12.33 -10.75
C SER A 327 -2.08 12.91 -9.55
N ASP A 328 -0.74 12.84 -9.55
CA ASP A 328 0.14 13.32 -8.51
C ASP A 328 1.32 14.05 -9.13
N VAL A 329 1.46 15.34 -8.82
CA VAL A 329 2.45 16.22 -9.43
C VAL A 329 3.90 15.80 -9.13
N THR A 330 4.16 15.17 -8.01
CA THR A 330 5.48 14.66 -7.63
C THR A 330 5.85 13.44 -8.47
N TRP A 331 4.89 12.54 -8.65
CA TRP A 331 5.06 11.34 -9.47
C TRP A 331 5.07 11.67 -10.97
N ASP A 332 4.28 12.65 -11.40
CA ASP A 332 4.30 13.14 -12.79
C ASP A 332 5.64 13.79 -13.16
N ALA A 333 6.34 14.38 -12.17
CA ALA A 333 7.67 14.95 -12.30
C ALA A 333 8.81 13.92 -12.19
N ALA A 334 8.53 12.62 -12.20
CA ALA A 334 9.56 11.58 -12.22
C ALA A 334 10.57 11.82 -13.35
N THR A 335 11.84 11.58 -13.06
CA THR A 335 12.93 11.68 -14.05
C THR A 335 13.48 10.30 -14.37
N CYS A 336 14.07 10.14 -15.55
CA CYS A 336 14.74 8.93 -15.99
C CYS A 336 16.18 9.21 -16.37
N ASP A 337 17.12 8.48 -15.79
CA ASP A 337 18.50 8.43 -16.26
C ASP A 337 18.61 7.33 -17.33
N PHE A 338 18.65 7.75 -18.58
CA PHE A 338 18.75 6.85 -19.74
C PHE A 338 20.14 6.23 -19.91
N GLU A 339 21.16 6.71 -19.21
CA GLU A 339 22.50 6.14 -19.21
C GLU A 339 22.68 5.06 -18.11
N ALA A 340 21.73 4.97 -17.18
CA ALA A 340 21.72 3.92 -16.16
C ALA A 340 21.48 2.55 -16.78
N ASN A 341 22.11 1.51 -16.20
CA ASN A 341 21.99 0.13 -16.68
C ASN A 341 20.81 -0.65 -16.08
N GLY A 342 19.93 0.01 -15.33
CA GLY A 342 18.74 -0.56 -14.72
C GLY A 342 17.59 -0.78 -15.71
N TYR A 343 16.56 -1.42 -15.23
CA TYR A 343 15.33 -1.64 -16.00
C TYR A 343 14.48 -0.37 -16.02
N ARG A 344 13.84 -0.15 -17.16
CA ARG A 344 12.88 0.95 -17.38
C ARG A 344 11.80 0.56 -18.38
N LEU A 345 10.78 1.36 -18.49
CA LEU A 345 9.84 1.32 -19.62
C LEU A 345 10.59 1.70 -20.90
N PRO A 346 10.25 1.16 -22.06
CA PRO A 346 10.75 1.66 -23.31
C PRO A 346 10.24 3.09 -23.55
N THR A 347 11.02 3.90 -24.28
CA THR A 347 10.45 5.08 -24.93
C THR A 347 9.49 4.63 -26.04
N GLU A 348 8.61 5.51 -26.50
CA GLU A 348 7.70 5.19 -27.61
C GLU A 348 8.49 4.81 -28.87
N ALA A 349 9.59 5.48 -29.13
CA ALA A 349 10.47 5.19 -30.26
C ALA A 349 11.15 3.81 -30.15
N GLU A 350 11.65 3.47 -28.96
CA GLU A 350 12.20 2.16 -28.69
C GLU A 350 11.13 1.08 -28.83
N TRP A 351 9.94 1.30 -28.27
CA TRP A 351 8.82 0.35 -28.35
C TRP A 351 8.45 0.03 -29.81
N GLU A 352 8.30 1.06 -30.67
CA GLU A 352 7.96 0.82 -32.07
C GLU A 352 9.09 0.14 -32.84
N TRP A 353 10.36 0.48 -32.58
CA TRP A 353 11.50 -0.23 -33.14
C TRP A 353 11.49 -1.72 -32.77
N LEU A 354 11.21 -2.02 -31.51
CA LEU A 354 11.09 -3.37 -30.99
C LEU A 354 9.93 -4.13 -31.63
N ALA A 355 8.76 -3.48 -31.76
CA ALA A 355 7.57 -4.08 -32.36
C ALA A 355 7.76 -4.40 -33.84
N ARG A 356 8.49 -3.56 -34.58
CA ARG A 356 8.78 -3.82 -35.99
C ARG A 356 9.62 -5.07 -36.22
N GLY A 357 10.44 -5.47 -35.26
CA GLY A 357 11.19 -6.74 -35.35
C GLY A 357 12.18 -6.81 -36.53
N GLY A 358 12.60 -5.65 -37.07
CA GLY A 358 13.43 -5.57 -38.28
C GLY A 358 12.66 -5.81 -39.60
N GLU A 359 11.33 -5.83 -39.54
CA GLU A 359 10.40 -6.13 -40.63
C GLU A 359 9.44 -4.96 -40.88
N ASN A 360 8.69 -5.02 -41.99
CA ASN A 360 7.74 -3.98 -42.34
C ASN A 360 6.32 -4.56 -42.50
N TYR A 361 5.88 -5.25 -41.44
CA TYR A 361 4.51 -5.77 -41.33
C TYR A 361 3.58 -4.73 -40.64
N GLU A 362 2.28 -4.90 -40.86
CA GLU A 362 1.25 -4.10 -40.21
C GLU A 362 1.18 -4.40 -38.73
N TYR A 363 1.32 -5.68 -38.34
CA TYR A 363 1.39 -6.15 -36.95
C TYR A 363 2.79 -6.67 -36.65
N ALA A 364 3.11 -6.86 -35.37
CA ALA A 364 4.45 -7.24 -34.94
C ALA A 364 4.77 -8.69 -35.34
N GLY A 365 5.35 -8.88 -36.51
CA GLY A 365 5.78 -10.17 -37.06
C GLY A 365 4.87 -10.76 -38.16
N SER A 366 3.74 -10.13 -38.53
CA SER A 366 2.86 -10.61 -39.60
C SER A 366 1.96 -9.49 -40.14
N ASP A 367 1.50 -9.61 -41.39
CA ASP A 367 0.36 -8.82 -41.91
C ASP A 367 -1.01 -9.46 -41.56
N ASN A 368 -1.01 -10.63 -40.94
CA ASN A 368 -2.21 -11.27 -40.45
C ASN A 368 -2.26 -11.18 -38.92
N VAL A 369 -3.16 -10.36 -38.38
CA VAL A 369 -3.31 -10.12 -36.94
C VAL A 369 -3.51 -11.39 -36.11
N ASP A 370 -4.20 -12.41 -36.66
CA ASP A 370 -4.48 -13.66 -35.96
C ASP A 370 -3.22 -14.51 -35.66
N ASP A 371 -2.13 -14.30 -36.38
CA ASP A 371 -0.88 -15.01 -36.14
C ASP A 371 -0.15 -14.52 -34.89
N VAL A 372 -0.26 -13.22 -34.58
CA VAL A 372 0.61 -12.51 -33.63
C VAL A 372 -0.12 -11.84 -32.47
N ALA A 373 -1.44 -11.67 -32.55
CA ALA A 373 -2.19 -10.89 -31.58
C ALA A 373 -3.31 -11.64 -30.87
N TRP A 374 -3.49 -11.36 -29.58
CA TRP A 374 -4.71 -11.60 -28.84
C TRP A 374 -5.52 -10.30 -28.78
N TYR A 375 -6.66 -10.25 -29.50
CA TYR A 375 -7.49 -9.05 -29.64
C TYR A 375 -8.98 -9.41 -29.59
N THR A 376 -9.86 -8.41 -29.64
CA THR A 376 -11.30 -8.62 -29.38
C THR A 376 -11.96 -9.74 -30.21
N SER A 377 -11.54 -9.93 -31.48
CA SER A 377 -12.19 -10.92 -32.32
C SER A 377 -11.84 -12.36 -31.97
N ASN A 378 -10.64 -12.64 -31.42
CA ASN A 378 -10.22 -14.00 -31.07
C ASN A 378 -10.22 -14.27 -29.57
N THR A 379 -10.37 -13.24 -28.73
CA THR A 379 -10.57 -13.37 -27.27
C THR A 379 -12.05 -13.35 -26.88
N ASN A 380 -12.95 -12.95 -27.78
CA ASN A 380 -14.37 -12.66 -27.51
C ASN A 380 -14.55 -11.57 -26.42
N GLY A 381 -13.54 -10.71 -26.21
CA GLY A 381 -13.55 -9.67 -25.18
C GLY A 381 -13.59 -10.20 -23.74
N THR A 382 -13.05 -11.39 -23.48
CA THR A 382 -13.13 -12.05 -22.17
C THR A 382 -12.00 -11.69 -21.22
N GLY A 383 -10.74 -11.57 -21.71
CA GLY A 383 -9.59 -11.27 -20.85
C GLY A 383 -8.26 -11.58 -21.53
N THR A 384 -7.18 -11.45 -20.76
CA THR A 384 -5.81 -11.74 -21.20
C THR A 384 -5.60 -13.21 -21.51
N ARG A 385 -4.57 -13.49 -22.30
CA ARG A 385 -4.08 -14.86 -22.56
C ARG A 385 -2.67 -15.01 -21.97
N GLU A 386 -2.26 -16.26 -21.73
CA GLU A 386 -0.88 -16.54 -21.35
C GLU A 386 0.08 -15.94 -22.38
N VAL A 387 1.14 -15.30 -21.88
CA VAL A 387 2.15 -14.69 -22.75
C VAL A 387 2.83 -15.75 -23.64
N LYS A 388 3.34 -15.34 -24.80
CA LYS A 388 4.11 -16.19 -25.72
C LYS A 388 3.29 -17.34 -26.33
N THR A 389 1.99 -17.19 -26.44
CA THR A 389 1.11 -18.21 -27.07
C THR A 389 0.76 -17.89 -28.51
N LYS A 390 1.17 -16.71 -29.00
CA LYS A 390 1.18 -16.31 -30.43
C LYS A 390 2.59 -16.34 -31.00
N ALA A 391 2.76 -16.11 -32.29
CA ALA A 391 4.08 -16.04 -32.92
C ALA A 391 4.84 -14.78 -32.49
N PRO A 392 6.17 -14.84 -32.30
CA PRO A 392 6.98 -13.68 -32.05
C PRO A 392 7.29 -12.91 -33.36
N ASN A 393 7.76 -11.66 -33.22
CA ASN A 393 8.33 -10.92 -34.35
C ASN A 393 9.79 -11.35 -34.66
N GLY A 394 10.43 -10.73 -35.65
CA GLY A 394 11.77 -11.06 -36.09
C GLY A 394 12.88 -10.84 -35.05
N TYR A 395 12.61 -10.13 -33.94
CA TYR A 395 13.52 -10.01 -32.80
C TYR A 395 13.22 -11.05 -31.69
N GLY A 396 12.28 -11.96 -31.90
CA GLY A 396 11.88 -12.96 -30.91
C GLY A 396 11.07 -12.38 -29.76
N LEU A 397 10.40 -11.25 -29.98
CA LEU A 397 9.52 -10.57 -29.00
C LEU A 397 8.08 -10.97 -29.26
N TYR A 398 7.40 -11.42 -28.20
CA TYR A 398 6.02 -11.88 -28.22
C TYR A 398 5.08 -10.76 -27.73
N ASP A 399 3.83 -10.87 -28.13
CA ASP A 399 2.71 -10.06 -27.65
C ASP A 399 2.94 -8.54 -27.83
N MET A 400 3.80 -8.14 -28.80
CA MET A 400 3.97 -6.75 -29.23
C MET A 400 2.73 -6.23 -29.99
N SER A 401 1.78 -7.09 -30.32
CA SER A 401 0.46 -6.79 -30.86
C SER A 401 -0.58 -7.53 -30.04
N GLY A 402 -1.53 -6.81 -29.43
CA GLY A 402 -2.63 -7.37 -28.62
C GLY A 402 -2.27 -7.66 -27.16
N ASN A 403 -2.99 -8.56 -26.55
CA ASN A 403 -2.97 -9.00 -25.15
C ASN A 403 -3.20 -7.84 -24.17
N VAL A 404 -2.19 -7.06 -23.76
CA VAL A 404 -2.37 -5.82 -22.99
C VAL A 404 -1.70 -4.64 -23.67
N PHE A 405 -2.26 -3.45 -23.50
CA PHE A 405 -1.55 -2.22 -23.81
C PHE A 405 -0.33 -2.09 -22.91
N GLU A 406 0.77 -1.63 -23.46
CA GLU A 406 2.03 -1.48 -22.76
C GLU A 406 2.36 -0.01 -22.53
N TRP A 407 2.59 0.35 -21.26
CA TRP A 407 3.07 1.68 -20.89
C TRP A 407 4.44 1.95 -21.49
N CYS A 408 4.56 3.14 -22.11
CA CYS A 408 5.83 3.73 -22.49
C CYS A 408 6.21 4.89 -21.55
N TRP A 409 7.46 5.32 -21.62
CA TRP A 409 7.96 6.45 -20.83
C TRP A 409 7.33 7.77 -21.25
N ASP A 410 7.16 7.99 -22.58
CA ASP A 410 6.86 9.28 -23.19
C ASP A 410 5.53 9.87 -22.73
N TRP A 411 5.51 11.20 -22.61
CA TRP A 411 4.26 11.93 -22.65
C TRP A 411 3.66 11.88 -24.05
N TYR A 412 2.36 11.74 -24.13
CA TYR A 412 1.64 11.67 -25.39
C TYR A 412 1.49 13.06 -26.03
N ASP A 413 1.85 13.20 -27.29
CA ASP A 413 1.63 14.39 -28.11
C ASP A 413 1.25 14.01 -29.54
N PHE A 414 0.21 14.60 -30.08
CA PHE A 414 -0.17 14.47 -31.48
C PHE A 414 0.78 15.20 -32.45
N SER A 415 1.63 16.09 -31.91
CA SER A 415 2.43 17.04 -32.70
C SER A 415 3.90 16.63 -32.77
N ILE A 416 4.20 15.32 -32.73
CA ILE A 416 5.57 14.82 -32.89
C ILE A 416 6.16 15.35 -34.19
N SER A 417 7.34 15.96 -34.10
CA SER A 417 8.07 16.55 -35.20
C SER A 417 9.52 16.06 -35.25
N ASP A 418 10.26 16.47 -36.27
CA ASP A 418 11.70 16.20 -36.42
C ASP A 418 12.57 16.71 -35.26
N SER A 419 12.08 17.73 -34.54
CA SER A 419 12.74 18.35 -33.39
C SER A 419 12.33 17.74 -32.02
N THR A 420 11.36 16.84 -31.99
CA THR A 420 10.94 16.17 -30.73
C THR A 420 12.06 15.26 -30.23
N ALA A 421 12.42 15.37 -28.94
CA ALA A 421 13.46 14.55 -28.32
C ALA A 421 13.16 13.04 -28.43
N ALA A 422 14.18 12.20 -28.27
CA ALA A 422 14.05 10.76 -28.40
C ALA A 422 13.17 10.13 -27.30
N ASP A 423 13.13 10.74 -26.14
CA ASP A 423 12.33 10.38 -24.97
C ASP A 423 10.98 11.10 -24.89
N GLY A 424 10.57 11.71 -26.01
CA GLY A 424 9.28 12.36 -26.18
C GLY A 424 9.22 13.81 -25.68
N PRO A 425 8.00 14.36 -25.57
CA PRO A 425 7.76 15.68 -25.00
C PRO A 425 8.13 15.74 -23.51
N THR A 426 8.51 16.92 -23.03
CA THR A 426 8.95 17.12 -21.64
C THR A 426 7.81 17.19 -20.64
N SER A 427 6.57 17.32 -21.09
CA SER A 427 5.36 17.37 -20.25
C SER A 427 4.12 17.01 -21.05
N GLY A 428 3.07 16.60 -20.37
CA GLY A 428 1.77 16.25 -20.94
C GLY A 428 0.79 15.87 -19.84
N ASP A 429 -0.45 15.55 -20.23
CA ASP A 429 -1.48 15.06 -19.32
C ASP A 429 -1.61 13.52 -19.38
N SER A 430 -1.16 12.91 -20.44
CA SER A 430 -1.27 11.48 -20.71
C SER A 430 0.07 10.88 -21.09
N ARG A 431 0.33 9.66 -20.67
CA ARG A 431 1.44 8.82 -21.12
C ARG A 431 1.02 7.97 -22.32
N VAL A 432 1.99 7.54 -23.08
CA VAL A 432 1.78 6.68 -24.23
C VAL A 432 1.52 5.25 -23.81
N LEU A 433 0.51 4.60 -24.41
CA LEU A 433 0.26 3.18 -24.42
C LEU A 433 0.37 2.64 -25.84
N ARG A 434 0.98 1.46 -26.00
CA ARG A 434 1.24 0.85 -27.31
C ARG A 434 0.74 -0.60 -27.39
N GLY A 435 0.65 -1.16 -28.60
CA GLY A 435 0.42 -2.58 -28.88
C GLY A 435 -1.02 -3.01 -29.02
N GLY A 436 -1.98 -2.24 -28.52
CA GLY A 436 -3.37 -2.73 -28.46
C GLY A 436 -3.61 -3.70 -27.32
N CYS A 437 -4.79 -4.33 -27.28
CA CYS A 437 -5.12 -5.24 -26.18
C CYS A 437 -6.21 -6.26 -26.56
N TRP A 438 -6.44 -7.22 -25.67
CA TRP A 438 -7.47 -8.25 -25.80
C TRP A 438 -8.91 -7.72 -26.00
N TYR A 439 -9.17 -6.47 -25.63
CA TYR A 439 -10.52 -5.87 -25.65
C TYR A 439 -10.80 -5.03 -26.90
N ASN A 440 -9.79 -4.56 -27.63
CA ASN A 440 -9.98 -3.73 -28.82
C ASN A 440 -9.43 -4.37 -30.09
N GLY A 441 -9.63 -3.70 -31.25
CA GLY A 441 -9.17 -4.19 -32.55
C GLY A 441 -7.91 -3.49 -33.08
N GLY A 442 -7.42 -2.45 -32.43
CA GLY A 442 -6.22 -1.73 -32.85
C GLY A 442 -4.97 -2.38 -32.27
N CYS A 443 -4.27 -3.17 -33.09
CA CYS A 443 -3.05 -3.90 -32.70
C CYS A 443 -1.90 -3.64 -33.69
N GLU A 444 -2.06 -2.68 -34.60
CA GLU A 444 -1.04 -2.29 -35.56
C GLU A 444 0.21 -1.77 -34.85
N VAL A 445 1.38 -2.01 -35.41
CA VAL A 445 2.66 -1.55 -34.87
C VAL A 445 2.67 -0.04 -34.59
N ILE A 446 1.97 0.74 -35.42
CA ILE A 446 1.88 2.19 -35.30
C ILE A 446 0.80 2.66 -34.30
N TYR A 447 -0.08 1.77 -33.84
CA TYR A 447 -1.20 2.16 -32.97
C TYR A 447 -0.72 2.62 -31.61
N CYS A 448 -1.14 3.81 -31.19
CA CYS A 448 -0.87 4.35 -29.86
C CYS A 448 -2.15 4.90 -29.22
N PHE A 449 -2.16 4.92 -27.92
CA PHE A 449 -3.32 5.36 -27.13
C PHE A 449 -2.86 6.23 -25.95
N PRO A 450 -3.44 7.44 -25.77
CA PRO A 450 -3.12 8.30 -24.63
C PRO A 450 -3.88 7.86 -23.38
N CYS A 451 -3.19 7.84 -22.25
CA CYS A 451 -3.85 7.54 -20.98
C CYS A 451 -3.22 8.31 -19.82
N PHE A 452 -4.04 8.77 -18.87
CA PHE A 452 -3.53 9.41 -17.65
C PHE A 452 -2.64 8.42 -16.87
N PRO A 453 -1.47 8.85 -16.35
CA PRO A 453 -0.51 7.95 -15.69
C PRO A 453 -1.05 7.25 -14.44
N SER A 454 -2.11 7.77 -13.83
CA SER A 454 -2.78 7.16 -12.66
C SER A 454 -3.82 6.09 -13.02
N ASN A 455 -4.21 5.96 -14.28
CA ASN A 455 -5.27 5.04 -14.68
C ASN A 455 -4.82 3.58 -14.62
N ARG A 456 -5.75 2.73 -14.22
CA ARG A 456 -5.60 1.26 -14.15
C ARG A 456 -6.74 0.62 -14.90
N ASN A 457 -6.43 -0.41 -15.68
CA ASN A 457 -7.48 -1.17 -16.37
C ASN A 457 -7.04 -2.62 -16.57
N SER A 458 -8.02 -3.52 -16.83
CA SER A 458 -7.79 -4.93 -17.10
C SER A 458 -6.99 -5.21 -18.39
N TYR A 459 -6.73 -4.17 -19.17
CA TYR A 459 -5.97 -4.24 -20.40
C TYR A 459 -4.76 -3.32 -20.44
N PHE A 460 -4.27 -2.80 -19.28
CA PHE A 460 -3.04 -2.02 -19.16
C PHE A 460 -1.98 -2.81 -18.39
N GLY A 461 -0.89 -3.08 -19.07
CA GLY A 461 0.30 -3.74 -18.56
C GLY A 461 1.56 -3.03 -19.06
N PHE A 462 2.68 -3.72 -19.10
CA PHE A 462 3.95 -3.16 -19.56
C PHE A 462 4.99 -4.25 -19.81
N ARG A 463 6.03 -3.91 -20.57
CA ARG A 463 7.29 -4.67 -20.64
C ARG A 463 8.45 -3.82 -20.17
N VAL A 464 9.59 -4.46 -19.91
CA VAL A 464 10.79 -3.76 -19.44
C VAL A 464 11.92 -3.88 -20.47
N VAL A 465 12.71 -2.81 -20.52
CA VAL A 465 13.95 -2.73 -21.27
C VAL A 465 15.09 -2.25 -20.37
N ARG A 466 16.33 -2.49 -20.77
CA ARG A 466 17.52 -1.81 -20.20
C ARG A 466 18.62 -1.73 -21.23
N LEU A 467 19.62 -0.91 -20.98
CA LEU A 467 20.82 -0.88 -21.81
C LEU A 467 21.56 -2.23 -21.76
N SER A 468 22.23 -2.58 -22.83
CA SER A 468 22.99 -3.84 -22.95
C SER A 468 24.38 -3.79 -22.36
N ASN A 469 24.86 -2.63 -21.91
CA ASN A 469 26.20 -2.37 -21.30
C ASN A 469 26.24 -2.57 -19.79
#